data_88445b2cff4714bb2114a8a3a18117c6
#
_entry.id   88445b2cff4714bb2114a8a3a18117c6
#
_cell.length_a   1.000
_cell.length_b   1.000
_cell.length_c   1.000
_cell.angle_alpha   90.00
_cell.angle_beta   90.00
_cell.angle_gamma   90.00
#
_symmetry.space_group_name_H-M   'P 1'
#
loop_
_entity.id
_entity.type
_entity.pdbx_description
1 polymer ?
#
loop_
_entity_poly.entity_id
_entity_poly.type
_entity_poly.pdbx_seq_one_letter_code
_entity_poly.pdbx_strand_id
1 'polypeptide(L)'
;MRNQKSPSSSRSRRISPVMLPKIKKEALFRLKSVLGHLEGVVRMLEQEDYCIDIIQQVGAIEVALKKVSTLLLENHLDTCVTMAIEGKDPAVRRRVVRELLEIFQANKRPHGTLVTVRSK
;
A
#
# COMPACT_ATOMS: atom_id res chain seq x y z
N MET A 1 16.23 -5.95 18.56
CA MET A 1 15.95 -6.02 18.14
C MET A 1 15.80 -6.32 17.34
N ARG A 2 15.87 -6.60 17.17
CA ARG A 2 15.78 -6.94 16.55
C ARG A 2 15.37 -7.48 15.80
N ASN A 3 15.13 -7.76 15.62
CA ASN A 3 14.71 -8.26 15.00
C ASN A 3 14.31 -8.47 14.20
N GLN A 4 14.14 -8.56 13.92
CA GLN A 4 13.63 -8.64 13.19
C GLN A 4 13.65 -8.93 12.21
N LYS A 5 13.83 -9.23 11.83
CA LYS A 5 13.92 -9.54 10.93
C LYS A 5 13.81 -10.35 10.48
N SER A 6 13.89 -10.52 10.36
CA SER A 6 14.07 -11.48 9.97
C SER A 6 13.36 -12.39 9.31
N PRO A 7 12.81 -12.92 9.57
CA PRO A 7 12.14 -14.01 9.07
C PRO A 7 11.39 -13.76 7.88
N SER A 8 10.67 -12.99 7.96
CA SER A 8 9.83 -12.74 6.97
C SER A 8 10.41 -12.70 5.70
N SER A 9 11.42 -12.21 5.64
CA SER A 9 11.96 -12.02 4.43
C SER A 9 12.08 -13.21 3.64
N SER A 10 12.24 -14.26 4.24
CA SER A 10 12.54 -15.36 3.48
C SER A 10 11.66 -15.69 2.39
N ARG A 11 10.46 -15.81 2.56
CA ARG A 11 9.66 -16.23 1.56
C ARG A 11 9.52 -15.38 0.48
N SER A 12 9.63 -14.23 0.67
CA SER A 12 9.36 -13.38 -0.37
C SER A 12 10.38 -13.39 -1.40
N ARG A 13 11.51 -13.83 -1.11
CA ARG A 13 12.47 -13.68 -2.03
C ARG A 13 12.38 -14.37 -3.23
N ARG A 14 11.61 -15.25 -3.38
CA ARG A 14 11.63 -15.93 -4.56
C ARG A 14 11.43 -15.07 -5.72
N ILE A 15 10.70 -14.06 -5.68
CA ILE A 15 10.51 -13.25 -6.80
C ILE A 15 11.51 -12.19 -6.82
N SER A 16 12.16 -11.99 -5.78
CA SER A 16 13.18 -11.05 -5.76
C SER A 16 12.85 -9.71 -6.31
N PRO A 17 11.85 -9.14 -5.86
CA PRO A 17 11.49 -7.84 -6.34
C PRO A 17 12.56 -6.84 -6.01
N VAL A 18 12.83 -6.00 -6.90
CA VAL A 18 13.81 -4.99 -6.69
C VAL A 18 13.12 -3.74 -6.27
N MET A 19 13.34 -3.31 -5.07
CA MET A 19 12.80 -2.03 -4.66
C MET A 19 13.93 -1.04 -4.65
N LEU A 20 13.83 -0.02 -5.46
CA LEU A 20 14.88 0.98 -5.54
C LEU A 20 15.04 1.66 -4.19
N PRO A 21 16.26 1.90 -3.75
CA PRO A 21 16.47 2.50 -2.44
C PRO A 21 15.75 3.83 -2.23
N LYS A 22 15.66 4.61 -3.27
CA LYS A 22 14.99 5.87 -3.21
C LYS A 22 13.51 5.68 -2.93
N ILE A 23 12.90 4.70 -3.57
CA ILE A 23 11.49 4.41 -3.40
C ILE A 23 11.25 3.89 -1.99
N LYS A 24 12.11 3.01 -1.52
CA LYS A 24 11.97 2.48 -0.19
C LYS A 24 12.04 3.58 0.84
N LYS A 25 12.97 4.49 0.67
CA LYS A 25 13.14 5.57 1.61
C LYS A 25 11.92 6.47 1.64
N GLU A 26 11.42 6.81 0.48
CA GLU A 26 10.27 7.68 0.41
C GLU A 26 9.02 7.01 0.97
N ALA A 27 8.82 5.74 0.65
CA ALA A 27 7.66 5.02 1.17
C ALA A 27 7.71 4.92 2.68
N LEU A 28 8.89 4.66 3.24
CA LEU A 28 9.03 4.59 4.68
C LEU A 28 8.75 5.93 5.33
N PHE A 29 9.25 7.01 4.74
CA PHE A 29 9.00 8.33 5.29
C PHE A 29 7.51 8.62 5.32
N ARG A 30 6.82 8.32 4.24
CA ARG A 30 5.39 8.57 4.16
C ARG A 30 4.62 7.71 5.15
N LEU A 31 5.00 6.45 5.29
CA LEU A 31 4.30 5.57 6.21
C LEU A 31 4.53 5.97 7.66
N LYS A 32 5.73 6.43 7.98
CA LYS A 32 5.98 6.90 9.34
C LYS A 32 5.19 8.16 9.63
N SER A 33 5.01 9.01 8.63
CA SER A 33 4.17 10.19 8.80
C SER A 33 2.74 9.79 9.05
N VAL A 34 2.26 8.77 8.35
CA VAL A 34 0.91 8.29 8.55
C VAL A 34 0.75 7.70 9.95
N LEU A 35 1.77 7.01 10.45
CA LEU A 35 1.69 6.48 11.80
C LEU A 35 1.48 7.60 12.82
N GLY A 36 2.23 8.68 12.69
CA GLY A 36 2.05 9.80 13.60
C GLY A 36 0.68 10.43 13.47
N HIS A 37 0.21 10.57 12.23
CA HIS A 37 -1.09 11.15 11.99
C HIS A 37 -2.18 10.26 12.60
N LEU A 38 -2.02 8.95 12.46
CA LEU A 38 -3.00 8.02 12.99
C LEU A 38 -3.05 8.08 14.51
N GLU A 39 -1.90 8.22 15.14
CA GLU A 39 -1.86 8.39 16.58
C GLU A 39 -2.65 9.64 17.00
N GLY A 40 -2.55 10.69 16.22
CA GLY A 40 -3.31 11.89 16.48
C GLY A 40 -4.80 11.65 16.39
N VAL A 41 -5.21 10.87 15.40
CA VAL A 41 -6.63 10.57 15.24
C VAL A 41 -7.13 9.72 16.41
N VAL A 42 -6.30 8.79 16.88
CA VAL A 42 -6.67 8.02 18.05
C VAL A 42 -6.94 8.92 19.23
N ARG A 43 -6.07 9.92 19.44
CA ARG A 43 -6.28 10.87 20.53
C ARG A 43 -7.54 11.68 20.35
N MET A 44 -7.83 12.09 19.12
CA MET A 44 -9.06 12.83 18.86
C MET A 44 -10.28 12.00 19.25
N LEU A 45 -10.24 10.74 18.92
CA LEU A 45 -11.36 9.88 19.25
C LEU A 45 -11.48 9.65 20.76
N GLU A 46 -10.36 9.50 21.42
CA GLU A 46 -10.37 9.33 22.86
C GLU A 46 -10.91 10.56 23.57
N GLN A 47 -10.65 11.72 23.00
CA GLN A 47 -11.13 12.97 23.57
C GLN A 47 -12.51 13.33 23.09
N GLU A 48 -13.08 12.50 22.26
CA GLU A 48 -14.43 12.71 21.74
C GLU A 48 -14.57 14.01 20.98
N ASP A 49 -13.55 14.34 20.18
CA ASP A 49 -13.61 15.51 19.35
C ASP A 49 -14.75 15.39 18.36
N TYR A 50 -15.07 16.47 17.72
CA TYR A 50 -16.19 16.51 16.80
C TYR A 50 -16.03 15.47 15.69
N CYS A 51 -17.06 14.69 15.47
CA CYS A 51 -16.98 13.57 14.53
C CYS A 51 -16.54 13.97 13.14
N ILE A 52 -17.01 15.08 12.64
CA ILE A 52 -16.66 15.48 11.29
C ILE A 52 -15.17 15.74 11.17
N ASP A 53 -14.58 16.33 12.20
CA ASP A 53 -13.15 16.59 12.18
C ASP A 53 -12.38 15.28 12.16
N ILE A 54 -12.84 14.30 12.91
CA ILE A 54 -12.18 13.00 12.93
C ILE A 54 -12.29 12.34 11.57
N ILE A 55 -13.47 12.38 10.96
CA ILE A 55 -13.67 11.80 9.65
C ILE A 55 -12.78 12.44 8.61
N GLN A 56 -12.61 13.75 8.69
CA GLN A 56 -11.73 14.44 7.73
C GLN A 56 -10.29 14.00 7.90
N GLN A 57 -9.86 13.79 9.14
CA GLN A 57 -8.51 13.32 9.38
C GLN A 57 -8.31 11.91 8.87
N VAL A 58 -9.31 11.05 9.04
CA VAL A 58 -9.23 9.71 8.49
C VAL A 58 -9.14 9.76 6.97
N GLY A 59 -9.90 10.65 6.35
CA GLY A 59 -9.85 10.80 4.91
C GLY A 59 -8.48 11.21 4.41
N ALA A 60 -7.82 12.11 5.15
CA ALA A 60 -6.48 12.52 4.78
C ALA A 60 -5.49 11.36 4.87
N ILE A 61 -5.67 10.51 5.86
CA ILE A 61 -4.82 9.32 6.00
C ILE A 61 -5.05 8.37 4.84
N GLU A 62 -6.29 8.21 4.43
CA GLU A 62 -6.60 7.36 3.29
C GLU A 62 -5.90 7.83 2.03
N VAL A 63 -5.92 9.13 1.80
CA VAL A 63 -5.24 9.69 0.62
C VAL A 63 -3.73 9.45 0.73
N ALA A 64 -3.18 9.64 1.91
CA ALA A 64 -1.75 9.44 2.09
C ALA A 64 -1.35 7.98 1.84
N LEU A 65 -2.16 7.04 2.31
CA LEU A 65 -1.90 5.65 2.08
C LEU A 65 -2.00 5.29 0.61
N LYS A 66 -2.96 5.90 -0.08
CA LYS A 66 -3.08 5.65 -1.50
C LYS A 66 -1.86 6.11 -2.26
N LYS A 67 -1.26 7.21 -1.84
CA LYS A 67 -0.04 7.66 -2.49
C LYS A 67 1.10 6.68 -2.29
N VAL A 68 1.17 6.04 -1.12
CA VAL A 68 2.19 5.03 -0.89
C VAL A 68 1.95 3.83 -1.82
N SER A 69 0.70 3.42 -1.96
CA SER A 69 0.37 2.32 -2.86
C SER A 69 0.79 2.64 -4.28
N THR A 70 0.51 3.86 -4.73
CA THR A 70 0.87 4.27 -6.08
C THR A 70 2.38 4.26 -6.27
N LEU A 71 3.10 4.76 -5.29
CA LEU A 71 4.54 4.79 -5.36
C LEU A 71 5.12 3.39 -5.48
N LEU A 72 4.61 2.47 -4.69
CA LEU A 72 5.09 1.11 -4.74
C LEU A 72 4.70 0.40 -6.02
N LEU A 73 3.51 0.68 -6.52
CA LEU A 73 3.07 0.10 -7.77
C LEU A 73 3.93 0.59 -8.93
N GLU A 74 4.27 1.87 -8.93
CA GLU A 74 5.13 2.40 -9.99
C GLU A 74 6.48 1.71 -9.98
N ASN A 75 7.03 1.49 -8.78
CA ASN A 75 8.29 0.78 -8.69
C ASN A 75 8.15 -0.65 -9.21
N HIS A 76 7.04 -1.29 -8.87
CA HIS A 76 6.81 -2.65 -9.30
C HIS A 76 6.70 -2.73 -10.82
N LEU A 77 6.01 -1.76 -11.42
CA LEU A 77 5.87 -1.74 -12.87
C LEU A 77 7.22 -1.48 -13.55
N ASP A 78 8.01 -0.59 -12.97
CA ASP A 78 9.28 -0.25 -13.58
C ASP A 78 10.33 -1.34 -13.43
N THR A 79 10.17 -2.20 -12.45
CA THR A 79 11.19 -3.21 -12.21
C THR A 79 10.65 -4.61 -12.47
N CYS A 80 9.84 -5.12 -11.59
CA CYS A 80 9.42 -6.51 -11.66
C CYS A 80 8.58 -6.83 -12.88
N VAL A 81 7.65 -5.97 -13.20
CA VAL A 81 6.77 -6.25 -14.34
C VAL A 81 7.54 -6.14 -15.64
N THR A 82 8.35 -5.11 -15.75
CA THR A 82 9.15 -4.93 -16.96
C THR A 82 10.07 -6.13 -17.17
N MET A 83 10.71 -6.59 -16.12
CA MET A 83 11.58 -7.73 -16.24
C MET A 83 10.80 -8.98 -16.63
N ALA A 84 9.63 -9.16 -16.11
CA ALA A 84 8.84 -10.32 -16.43
C ALA A 84 8.39 -10.31 -17.89
N ILE A 85 8.02 -9.15 -18.37
CA ILE A 85 7.54 -9.02 -19.73
C ILE A 85 8.68 -9.19 -20.73
N GLU A 86 9.83 -8.64 -20.41
CA GLU A 86 10.97 -8.76 -21.29
C GLU A 86 11.62 -10.13 -21.21
N GLY A 87 11.34 -10.87 -20.16
CA GLY A 87 11.91 -12.18 -20.00
C GLY A 87 11.24 -13.17 -20.92
N LYS A 88 11.77 -14.38 -20.93
CA LYS A 88 11.27 -15.38 -21.81
C LYS A 88 10.40 -16.44 -21.21
N ASP A 89 10.13 -16.32 -19.92
CA ASP A 89 9.34 -17.33 -19.24
C ASP A 89 7.87 -16.94 -19.24
N PRO A 90 7.02 -17.59 -20.01
CA PRO A 90 5.62 -17.23 -20.09
C PRO A 90 4.89 -17.42 -18.77
N ALA A 91 5.33 -18.34 -17.94
CA ALA A 91 4.66 -18.58 -16.68
C ALA A 91 4.86 -17.40 -15.75
N VAL A 92 6.04 -16.83 -15.74
CA VAL A 92 6.32 -15.66 -14.91
C VAL A 92 5.51 -14.48 -15.39
N ARG A 93 5.45 -14.31 -16.72
CA ARG A 93 4.69 -13.21 -17.28
C ARG A 93 3.22 -13.29 -16.92
N ARG A 94 2.65 -14.48 -17.04
CA ARG A 94 1.24 -14.66 -16.72
C ARG A 94 0.96 -14.39 -15.25
N ARG A 95 1.86 -14.81 -14.37
CA ARG A 95 1.68 -14.59 -12.96
C ARG A 95 1.70 -13.11 -12.62
N VAL A 96 2.65 -12.39 -13.18
CA VAL A 96 2.77 -10.96 -12.90
C VAL A 96 1.54 -10.20 -13.40
N VAL A 97 1.05 -10.57 -14.58
CA VAL A 97 -0.14 -9.93 -15.11
C VAL A 97 -1.34 -10.21 -14.22
N ARG A 98 -1.46 -11.44 -13.74
CA ARG A 98 -2.58 -11.78 -12.88
C ARG A 98 -2.51 -10.98 -11.58
N GLU A 99 -1.34 -10.84 -11.01
CA GLU A 99 -1.18 -10.06 -9.79
C GLU A 99 -1.59 -8.61 -9.98
N LEU A 100 -1.25 -8.03 -11.12
CA LEU A 100 -1.65 -6.68 -11.40
C LEU A 100 -3.16 -6.54 -11.50
N LEU A 101 -3.79 -7.50 -12.14
CA LEU A 101 -5.23 -7.47 -12.27
C LEU A 101 -5.91 -7.56 -10.91
N GLU A 102 -5.35 -8.37 -10.03
CA GLU A 102 -5.90 -8.49 -8.70
C GLU A 102 -5.81 -7.18 -7.93
N ILE A 103 -4.70 -6.49 -8.09
CA ILE A 103 -4.54 -5.21 -7.42
C ILE A 103 -5.54 -4.19 -7.94
N PHE A 104 -5.71 -4.12 -9.25
CA PHE A 104 -6.66 -3.18 -9.79
C PHE A 104 -8.08 -3.49 -9.36
N GLN A 105 -8.43 -4.75 -9.29
CA GLN A 105 -9.76 -5.12 -8.87
C GLN A 105 -9.99 -4.77 -7.41
N ALA A 106 -9.01 -5.01 -6.59
CA ALA A 106 -9.13 -4.69 -5.19
C ALA A 106 -9.30 -3.19 -4.96
N ASN A 107 -8.53 -2.40 -5.68
CA ASN A 107 -8.63 -0.97 -5.53
C ASN A 107 -9.92 -0.41 -6.04
N LYS A 108 -10.51 -1.06 -7.02
CA LYS A 108 -11.68 -0.55 -7.60
C LYS A 108 -12.88 -0.80 -6.80
N ARG A 109 -13.00 -1.95 -6.22
CA ARG A 109 -14.17 -2.30 -5.56
C ARG A 109 -14.49 -1.76 -4.24
N PRO A 110 -13.69 -1.82 -3.34
CA PRO A 110 -14.01 -1.53 -1.99
C PRO A 110 -14.66 -0.27 -1.64
N HIS A 111 -14.11 0.79 -2.05
CA HIS A 111 -14.64 1.99 -1.60
C HIS A 111 -16.01 2.24 -2.02
N GLY A 112 -16.29 2.04 -3.19
CA GLY A 112 -17.57 2.35 -3.68
C GLY A 112 -18.60 1.59 -2.96
N THR A 113 -18.32 0.39 -2.70
CA THR A 113 -19.26 -0.43 -2.09
C THR A 113 -19.57 -0.01 -0.74
N LEU A 114 -18.61 0.25 0.01
CA LEU A 114 -18.84 0.59 1.34
C LEU A 114 -19.64 1.79 1.52
N VAL A 115 -19.39 2.71 0.75
CA VAL A 115 -20.08 3.91 0.85
C VAL A 115 -21.53 3.75 0.78
N THR A 116 -21.95 2.91 -0.03
CA THR A 116 -23.33 2.80 -0.20
C THR A 116 -23.97 2.30 1.00
N VAL A 117 -23.31 1.58 1.66
CA VAL A 117 -23.89 1.08 2.78
C VAL A 117 -24.40 2.08 3.64
N ARG A 118 -24.07 2.94 3.73
CA ARG A 118 -24.51 3.72 4.56
C ARG A 118 -25.61 4.16 4.66
N SER A 119 -25.85 3.97 4.37
CA SER A 119 -26.77 4.37 4.43
C SER A 119 -27.58 4.08 5.13
N LYS A 120 -27.62 3.70 5.47
CA LYS A 120 -28.30 3.50 6.08
C LYS A 120 -28.69 3.63 6.42
#